data_4d2844f11189b4b138c716d8e0bb1f1c
#
_entry.id   4d2844f11189b4b138c716d8e0bb1f1c
#
_cell.length_a   1.000
_cell.length_b   1.000
_cell.length_c   1.000
_cell.angle_alpha   90.00
_cell.angle_beta   90.00
_cell.angle_gamma   90.00
#
_symmetry.space_group_name_H-M   'P 1'
#
loop_
_entity.id
_entity.type
_entity.pdbx_description
1 polymer ?
#
loop_
_entity_poly.entity_id
_entity_poly.type
_entity_poly.pdbx_seq_one_letter_code
_entity_poly.pdbx_strand_id
1 'polypeptide(L)'
;MPTYMDYHHFPGVTVEDVKKAHMADKLTQDKFGVKYHQFWVNQEAGTIFCLIEGPNPEACENVHKEAHGEVACNIVEVEMGLINMFMGKDHNVDHGIVYYKDGNIDTGFRFILIVDILSKTNQSDTQDIKNFKIPIASRSLVFSAIKKNNGTEVKNISDESIIAVFNESTEAFNCTMDIQGLLLENKNIEVRIGLSEGQPVTHNDGFFEDAIDFTKQLALMANSGEIVLSKNFSKLLKDAGFKNNRSVKIITENQQEFIESFFDYTEKNLSNESFNINNVSQSIGVSRPQLYRKITALTGRSPILFIRDIKMNKALTLIKQNKLSISEIAYHLGYTNPSYFTKNFKSKYGISPSKMF
;
A
#
# COMPACT_ATOMS: atom_id res chain seq x y z
N MET A 1 -6.68 24.87 9.16
CA MET A 1 -7.56 23.87 9.79
C MET A 1 -7.11 22.50 9.32
N PRO A 2 -7.35 21.43 10.08
CA PRO A 2 -7.14 20.06 9.59
C PRO A 2 -7.96 19.80 8.32
N THR A 3 -7.43 18.92 7.47
CA THR A 3 -8.10 18.48 6.26
C THR A 3 -8.54 17.03 6.45
N TYR A 4 -9.74 16.73 6.02
CA TYR A 4 -10.33 15.40 6.14
C TYR A 4 -10.74 14.90 4.77
N MET A 5 -10.75 13.58 4.62
CA MET A 5 -11.44 12.90 3.55
C MET A 5 -12.51 12.00 4.16
N ASP A 6 -13.75 12.23 3.78
CA ASP A 6 -14.83 11.35 4.16
C ASP A 6 -15.10 10.29 3.09
N TYR A 7 -15.80 9.25 3.51
CA TYR A 7 -16.19 8.12 2.69
C TYR A 7 -17.66 7.82 2.89
N HIS A 8 -18.37 7.72 1.77
CA HIS A 8 -19.76 7.27 1.73
C HIS A 8 -19.91 6.09 0.78
N HIS A 9 -20.86 5.21 1.09
CA HIS A 9 -21.23 4.09 0.24
C HIS A 9 -22.74 4.02 0.04
N PHE A 10 -23.18 4.40 -1.16
CA PHE A 10 -24.58 4.40 -1.57
C PHE A 10 -24.73 3.64 -2.90
N PRO A 11 -25.11 2.35 -2.87
CA PRO A 11 -25.34 1.59 -4.09
C PRO A 11 -26.38 2.25 -4.98
N GLY A 12 -26.03 2.46 -6.25
CA GLY A 12 -26.91 3.08 -7.25
C GLY A 12 -26.94 4.62 -7.23
N VAL A 13 -26.06 5.27 -6.44
CA VAL A 13 -25.92 6.73 -6.44
C VAL A 13 -25.53 7.25 -7.82
N THR A 14 -26.10 8.37 -8.22
CA THR A 14 -25.73 9.07 -9.45
C THR A 14 -24.87 10.30 -9.16
N VAL A 15 -24.10 10.75 -10.16
CA VAL A 15 -23.32 12.00 -10.07
C VAL A 15 -24.20 13.19 -9.68
N GLU A 16 -25.40 13.27 -10.24
CA GLU A 16 -26.32 14.37 -9.97
C GLU A 16 -26.84 14.35 -8.52
N ASP A 17 -27.01 13.17 -7.91
CA ASP A 17 -27.40 13.07 -6.51
C ASP A 17 -26.27 13.59 -5.60
N VAL A 18 -25.01 13.22 -5.91
CA VAL A 18 -23.84 13.70 -5.16
C VAL A 18 -23.63 15.21 -5.32
N LYS A 19 -23.82 15.75 -6.53
CA LYS A 19 -23.76 17.21 -6.76
C LYS A 19 -24.79 17.95 -5.91
N LYS A 20 -26.01 17.45 -5.83
CA LYS A 20 -27.08 18.04 -5.00
C LYS A 20 -26.72 18.01 -3.53
N ALA A 21 -26.24 16.86 -3.02
CA ALA A 21 -25.81 16.71 -1.63
C ALA A 21 -24.63 17.66 -1.32
N HIS A 22 -23.60 17.68 -2.14
CA HIS A 22 -22.45 18.59 -1.99
C HIS A 22 -22.86 20.07 -1.98
N MET A 23 -23.81 20.45 -2.79
CA MET A 23 -24.34 21.84 -2.76
C MET A 23 -25.11 22.16 -1.49
N ALA A 24 -25.87 21.20 -0.93
CA ALA A 24 -26.52 21.34 0.36
C ALA A 24 -25.49 21.47 1.50
N ASP A 25 -24.42 20.66 1.49
CA ASP A 25 -23.32 20.77 2.42
C ASP A 25 -22.67 22.16 2.38
N LYS A 26 -22.40 22.67 1.18
CA LYS A 26 -21.81 24.02 0.99
C LYS A 26 -22.71 25.14 1.50
N LEU A 27 -24.03 24.97 1.49
CA LEU A 27 -24.96 25.96 2.06
C LEU A 27 -25.00 25.89 3.60
N THR A 28 -24.68 24.75 4.18
CA THR A 28 -24.75 24.48 5.62
C THR A 28 -23.39 24.65 6.33
N GLN A 29 -22.28 24.48 5.62
CA GLN A 29 -20.89 24.37 6.13
C GLN A 29 -20.47 25.50 7.08
N ASP A 30 -20.89 26.76 6.84
CA ASP A 30 -20.44 27.93 7.60
C ASP A 30 -20.92 27.88 9.06
N LYS A 31 -22.06 27.24 9.32
CA LYS A 31 -22.59 27.06 10.70
C LYS A 31 -21.65 26.24 11.60
N PHE A 32 -20.86 25.37 11.01
CA PHE A 32 -19.97 24.45 11.72
C PHE A 32 -18.50 24.79 11.56
N GLY A 33 -18.20 25.89 10.84
CA GLY A 33 -16.81 26.30 10.54
C GLY A 33 -16.09 25.30 9.63
N VAL A 34 -16.82 24.66 8.75
CA VAL A 34 -16.35 23.63 7.80
C VAL A 34 -16.29 24.23 6.39
N LYS A 35 -15.43 23.70 5.54
CA LYS A 35 -15.34 24.07 4.14
C LYS A 35 -15.21 22.83 3.26
N TYR A 36 -16.23 22.61 2.42
CA TYR A 36 -16.23 21.56 1.39
C TYR A 36 -15.51 22.04 0.14
N HIS A 37 -14.55 21.24 -0.35
CA HIS A 37 -13.76 21.55 -1.52
C HIS A 37 -14.26 20.85 -2.76
N GLN A 38 -14.02 19.56 -2.84
CA GLN A 38 -14.29 18.73 -4.01
C GLN A 38 -14.59 17.29 -3.60
N PHE A 39 -15.14 16.52 -4.56
CA PHE A 39 -15.46 15.13 -4.33
C PHE A 39 -15.12 14.26 -5.54
N TRP A 40 -14.89 12.99 -5.27
CA TRP A 40 -14.73 11.92 -6.24
C TRP A 40 -15.90 10.95 -6.12
N VAL A 41 -16.42 10.48 -7.24
CA VAL A 41 -17.56 9.57 -7.24
C VAL A 41 -17.36 8.40 -8.20
N ASN A 42 -17.54 7.19 -7.70
CA ASN A 42 -17.62 5.99 -8.49
C ASN A 42 -19.05 5.44 -8.47
N GLN A 43 -19.84 5.73 -9.50
CA GLN A 43 -21.25 5.30 -9.59
C GLN A 43 -21.39 3.78 -9.66
N GLU A 44 -20.44 3.07 -10.31
CA GLU A 44 -20.47 1.63 -10.43
C GLU A 44 -20.26 0.95 -9.08
N ALA A 45 -19.31 1.45 -8.28
CA ALA A 45 -19.04 0.95 -6.93
C ALA A 45 -19.96 1.56 -5.86
N GLY A 46 -20.69 2.65 -6.17
CA GLY A 46 -21.51 3.38 -5.21
C GLY A 46 -20.70 4.12 -4.16
N THR A 47 -19.43 4.51 -4.45
CA THR A 47 -18.53 5.14 -3.48
C THR A 47 -18.31 6.61 -3.79
N ILE A 48 -18.24 7.42 -2.71
CA ILE A 48 -18.03 8.86 -2.78
C ILE A 48 -16.97 9.22 -1.74
N PHE A 49 -16.08 10.15 -2.12
CA PHE A 49 -15.03 10.68 -1.25
C PHE A 49 -15.07 12.20 -1.33
N CYS A 50 -15.30 12.90 -0.20
CA CYS A 50 -15.29 14.36 -0.17
C CYS A 50 -14.05 14.87 0.55
N LEU A 51 -13.45 15.93 0.00
CA LEU A 51 -12.35 16.65 0.62
C LEU A 51 -12.88 17.85 1.39
N ILE A 52 -12.59 17.89 2.68
CA ILE A 52 -13.20 18.81 3.64
C ILE A 52 -12.12 19.43 4.53
N GLU A 53 -12.22 20.71 4.81
CA GLU A 53 -11.50 21.35 5.92
C GLU A 53 -12.48 21.63 7.07
N GLY A 54 -12.07 21.30 8.30
CA GLY A 54 -12.93 21.50 9.46
C GLY A 54 -12.14 21.50 10.78
N PRO A 55 -12.76 21.93 11.90
CA PRO A 55 -12.10 21.93 13.21
C PRO A 55 -11.88 20.51 13.75
N ASN A 56 -12.76 19.58 13.43
CA ASN A 56 -12.72 18.17 13.83
C ASN A 56 -13.71 17.34 12.98
N PRO A 57 -13.62 15.99 13.00
CA PRO A 57 -14.51 15.13 12.22
C PRO A 57 -16.00 15.29 12.58
N GLU A 58 -16.31 15.55 13.85
CA GLU A 58 -17.70 15.73 14.32
C GLU A 58 -18.35 16.96 13.67
N ALA A 59 -17.62 18.05 13.48
CA ALA A 59 -18.13 19.23 12.77
C ALA A 59 -18.47 18.91 11.32
N CYS A 60 -17.63 18.12 10.64
CA CYS A 60 -17.87 17.66 9.26
C CYS A 60 -19.15 16.80 9.21
N GLU A 61 -19.29 15.85 10.13
CA GLU A 61 -20.46 14.97 10.21
C GLU A 61 -21.76 15.74 10.52
N ASN A 62 -21.70 16.80 11.35
CA ASN A 62 -22.85 17.64 11.67
C ASN A 62 -23.34 18.44 10.46
N VAL A 63 -22.47 18.82 9.54
CA VAL A 63 -22.90 19.43 8.26
C VAL A 63 -23.78 18.45 7.47
N HIS A 64 -23.34 17.21 7.28
CA HIS A 64 -24.11 16.18 6.59
C HIS A 64 -25.47 15.92 7.25
N LYS A 65 -25.48 15.77 8.60
CA LYS A 65 -26.71 15.55 9.35
C LYS A 65 -27.73 16.66 9.15
N GLU A 66 -27.29 17.92 9.13
CA GLU A 66 -28.18 19.05 8.94
C GLU A 66 -28.56 19.28 7.47
N ALA A 67 -27.62 19.06 6.54
CA ALA A 67 -27.81 19.35 5.12
C ALA A 67 -28.78 18.36 4.44
N HIS A 68 -28.60 17.06 4.71
CA HIS A 68 -29.37 16.00 4.00
C HIS A 68 -29.62 14.73 4.83
N GLY A 69 -29.08 14.64 6.06
CA GLY A 69 -29.33 13.53 6.99
C GLY A 69 -28.44 12.29 6.77
N GLU A 70 -27.70 12.22 5.69
CA GLU A 70 -26.80 11.10 5.40
C GLU A 70 -25.43 11.35 6.02
N VAL A 71 -24.91 10.39 6.79
CA VAL A 71 -23.62 10.50 7.46
C VAL A 71 -22.53 9.72 6.72
N ALA A 72 -21.28 10.12 6.89
CA ALA A 72 -20.16 9.40 6.34
C ALA A 72 -19.99 8.02 7.01
N CYS A 73 -19.55 7.03 6.23
CA CYS A 73 -19.15 5.72 6.76
C CYS A 73 -17.83 5.80 7.53
N ASN A 74 -16.94 6.72 7.13
CA ASN A 74 -15.67 7.01 7.77
C ASN A 74 -15.22 8.44 7.44
N ILE A 75 -14.49 9.09 8.34
CA ILE A 75 -13.85 10.41 8.15
C ILE A 75 -12.42 10.31 8.67
N VAL A 76 -11.44 10.50 7.79
CA VAL A 76 -10.02 10.40 8.14
C VAL A 76 -9.31 11.73 7.96
N GLU A 77 -8.44 12.09 8.89
CA GLU A 77 -7.56 13.26 8.73
C GLU A 77 -6.47 12.93 7.72
N VAL A 78 -6.23 13.84 6.78
CA VAL A 78 -5.30 13.63 5.67
C VAL A 78 -4.40 14.85 5.47
N GLU A 79 -3.14 14.60 5.13
CA GLU A 79 -2.21 15.66 4.77
C GLU A 79 -2.39 16.05 3.30
N MET A 80 -2.52 17.35 3.01
CA MET A 80 -2.63 17.86 1.64
C MET A 80 -1.47 17.41 0.73
N GLY A 81 -0.29 17.19 1.31
CA GLY A 81 0.86 16.64 0.60
C GLY A 81 0.59 15.24 0.06
N LEU A 82 -0.03 14.37 0.87
CA LEU A 82 -0.41 13.01 0.47
C LEU A 82 -1.55 13.04 -0.54
N ILE A 83 -2.59 13.84 -0.31
CA ILE A 83 -3.69 14.01 -1.28
C ILE A 83 -3.13 14.36 -2.65
N ASN A 84 -2.24 15.34 -2.73
CA ASN A 84 -1.63 15.76 -3.99
C ASN A 84 -0.80 14.66 -4.67
N MET A 85 -0.17 13.76 -3.91
CA MET A 85 0.60 12.66 -4.47
C MET A 85 -0.30 11.54 -5.03
N PHE A 86 -1.38 11.22 -4.32
CA PHE A 86 -2.30 10.15 -4.73
C PHE A 86 -3.36 10.63 -5.72
N MET A 87 -3.98 11.76 -5.42
CA MET A 87 -5.12 12.23 -6.18
C MET A 87 -4.72 13.18 -7.32
N GLY A 88 -3.52 13.78 -7.26
CA GLY A 88 -3.04 14.77 -8.21
C GLY A 88 -3.27 16.21 -7.72
N LYS A 89 -2.68 17.18 -8.42
CA LYS A 89 -2.78 18.62 -8.08
C LYS A 89 -3.65 19.41 -9.06
N ASP A 90 -3.61 19.02 -10.33
CA ASP A 90 -4.19 19.77 -11.44
C ASP A 90 -5.44 19.04 -11.94
N HIS A 91 -6.54 19.21 -11.22
CA HIS A 91 -7.84 18.66 -11.59
C HIS A 91 -8.72 19.70 -12.23
N ASN A 92 -9.54 19.28 -13.20
CA ASN A 92 -10.71 20.02 -13.60
C ASN A 92 -11.82 19.74 -12.57
N VAL A 93 -12.30 20.78 -11.89
CA VAL A 93 -13.38 20.65 -10.91
C VAL A 93 -14.60 21.44 -11.42
N ASP A 94 -15.72 20.76 -11.58
CA ASP A 94 -16.98 21.39 -11.95
C ASP A 94 -18.06 21.05 -10.91
N HIS A 95 -18.63 22.07 -10.27
CA HIS A 95 -19.59 21.91 -9.18
C HIS A 95 -19.16 20.93 -8.07
N GLY A 96 -17.84 20.94 -7.78
CA GLY A 96 -17.22 20.07 -6.75
C GLY A 96 -16.76 18.70 -7.26
N ILE A 97 -17.27 18.21 -8.38
CA ILE A 97 -16.83 16.93 -8.94
C ILE A 97 -15.48 17.05 -9.65
N VAL A 98 -14.63 16.06 -9.46
CA VAL A 98 -13.29 16.00 -10.05
C VAL A 98 -13.30 15.23 -11.36
N TYR A 99 -12.59 15.76 -12.35
CA TYR A 99 -12.45 15.14 -13.68
C TYR A 99 -10.96 14.94 -14.01
N TYR A 100 -10.67 13.88 -14.74
CA TYR A 100 -9.39 13.71 -15.42
C TYR A 100 -9.21 14.73 -16.55
N LYS A 101 -7.98 14.87 -17.06
CA LYS A 101 -7.67 15.79 -18.16
C LYS A 101 -8.40 15.47 -19.47
N ASP A 102 -8.78 14.23 -19.67
CA ASP A 102 -9.56 13.77 -20.83
C ASP A 102 -11.07 14.05 -20.72
N GLY A 103 -11.53 14.61 -19.61
CA GLY A 103 -12.92 14.93 -19.33
C GLY A 103 -13.73 13.81 -18.68
N ASN A 104 -13.14 12.64 -18.45
CA ASN A 104 -13.78 11.58 -17.71
C ASN A 104 -13.82 11.91 -16.21
N ILE A 105 -14.85 11.41 -15.49
CA ILE A 105 -14.96 11.57 -14.03
C ILE A 105 -13.82 10.81 -13.36
N ASP A 106 -13.13 11.48 -12.46
CA ASP A 106 -12.16 10.82 -11.57
C ASP A 106 -12.93 10.10 -10.45
N THR A 107 -12.85 8.78 -10.45
CA THR A 107 -13.54 7.94 -9.47
C THR A 107 -12.87 7.88 -8.10
N GLY A 108 -11.68 8.48 -7.95
CA GLY A 108 -10.86 8.37 -6.75
C GLY A 108 -10.03 7.09 -6.66
N PHE A 109 -10.32 6.07 -7.47
CA PHE A 109 -9.52 4.84 -7.52
C PHE A 109 -8.13 5.10 -8.08
N ARG A 110 -7.14 4.41 -7.51
CA ARG A 110 -5.75 4.47 -7.95
C ARG A 110 -5.16 3.07 -8.08
N PHE A 111 -4.18 2.93 -8.99
CA PHE A 111 -3.38 1.72 -9.11
C PHE A 111 -2.07 1.94 -8.37
N ILE A 112 -1.78 1.07 -7.42
CA ILE A 112 -0.65 1.20 -6.50
C ILE A 112 0.41 0.18 -6.87
N LEU A 113 1.59 0.69 -7.16
CA LEU A 113 2.80 -0.08 -7.44
C LEU A 113 3.75 0.02 -6.25
N ILE A 114 4.21 -1.11 -5.75
CA ILE A 114 5.30 -1.17 -4.76
C ILE A 114 6.45 -1.98 -5.31
N VAL A 115 7.64 -1.38 -5.26
CA VAL A 115 8.89 -1.98 -5.71
C VAL A 115 9.84 -2.07 -4.54
N ASP A 116 10.12 -3.30 -4.11
CA ASP A 116 11.20 -3.60 -3.16
C ASP A 116 12.49 -3.85 -3.92
N ILE A 117 13.50 -3.05 -3.69
CA ILE A 117 14.83 -3.25 -4.29
C ILE A 117 15.70 -4.04 -3.31
N LEU A 118 16.12 -5.22 -3.74
CA LEU A 118 16.99 -6.11 -3.00
C LEU A 118 18.43 -5.90 -3.48
N SER A 119 19.29 -5.35 -2.63
CA SER A 119 20.72 -5.23 -2.96
C SER A 119 21.40 -6.59 -2.78
N LYS A 120 22.05 -7.10 -3.81
CA LYS A 120 23.05 -8.16 -3.66
C LYS A 120 24.32 -7.50 -3.11
N THR A 121 24.43 -7.40 -1.80
CA THR A 121 25.69 -7.00 -1.18
C THR A 121 26.72 -8.10 -1.40
N ASN A 122 27.63 -7.89 -2.35
CA ASN A 122 28.89 -8.63 -2.36
C ASN A 122 29.61 -8.28 -1.04
N GLN A 123 30.02 -9.30 -0.28
CA GLN A 123 30.63 -9.19 1.05
C GLN A 123 31.96 -8.39 1.09
N SER A 124 32.38 -7.76 -0.01
CA SER A 124 33.70 -7.12 -0.15
C SER A 124 33.71 -5.60 0.06
N ASP A 125 32.59 -4.88 0.03
CA ASP A 125 32.60 -3.43 0.14
C ASP A 125 32.16 -2.97 1.53
N THR A 126 33.11 -2.95 2.45
CA THR A 126 32.92 -2.54 3.87
C THR A 126 32.79 -1.03 4.06
N GLN A 127 32.93 -0.22 3.03
CA GLN A 127 32.96 1.25 3.14
C GLN A 127 31.60 1.95 2.88
N ASP A 128 30.65 1.33 2.19
CA ASP A 128 29.32 1.92 1.90
C ASP A 128 28.19 1.50 2.86
N ILE A 129 28.54 0.95 4.02
CA ILE A 129 27.58 0.32 4.97
C ILE A 129 26.73 1.35 5.73
N LYS A 130 27.07 2.64 5.71
CA LYS A 130 26.30 3.69 6.41
C LYS A 130 24.98 4.09 5.76
N ASN A 131 24.72 3.66 4.54
CA ASN A 131 23.50 3.99 3.81
C ASN A 131 22.83 2.72 3.32
N PHE A 132 21.96 2.13 4.13
CA PHE A 132 20.99 1.11 3.69
C PHE A 132 19.89 1.80 2.85
N LYS A 133 20.29 2.74 2.03
CA LYS A 133 19.45 3.37 1.02
C LYS A 133 19.57 2.53 -0.24
N ILE A 134 18.43 2.31 -0.87
CA ILE A 134 18.37 1.82 -2.24
C ILE A 134 19.47 2.55 -3.03
N PRO A 135 20.39 1.83 -3.71
CA PRO A 135 21.45 2.50 -4.46
C PRO A 135 20.85 3.60 -5.34
N ILE A 136 21.40 4.80 -5.29
CA ILE A 136 20.85 5.98 -5.98
C ILE A 136 20.62 5.69 -7.46
N ALA A 137 21.53 4.95 -8.10
CA ALA A 137 21.41 4.54 -9.49
C ALA A 137 20.16 3.65 -9.71
N SER A 138 19.92 2.66 -8.85
CA SER A 138 18.76 1.77 -8.94
C SER A 138 17.45 2.51 -8.73
N ARG A 139 17.44 3.42 -7.77
CA ARG A 139 16.29 4.28 -7.50
C ARG A 139 15.96 5.18 -8.70
N SER A 140 17.00 5.79 -9.30
CA SER A 140 16.84 6.65 -10.47
C SER A 140 16.26 5.91 -11.68
N LEU A 141 16.64 4.63 -11.89
CA LEU A 141 16.10 3.80 -12.95
C LEU A 141 14.60 3.53 -12.74
N VAL A 142 14.20 3.14 -11.52
CA VAL A 142 12.79 2.92 -11.21
C VAL A 142 11.98 4.21 -11.36
N PHE A 143 12.51 5.36 -10.92
CA PHE A 143 11.86 6.66 -11.13
C PHE A 143 11.69 7.03 -12.59
N SER A 144 12.69 6.74 -13.42
CA SER A 144 12.58 6.98 -14.86
C SER A 144 11.44 6.16 -15.48
N ALA A 145 11.27 4.89 -15.05
CA ALA A 145 10.17 4.04 -15.49
C ALA A 145 8.81 4.55 -15.01
N ILE A 146 8.70 4.97 -13.73
CA ILE A 146 7.48 5.56 -13.17
C ILE A 146 7.08 6.80 -13.97
N LYS A 147 8.01 7.74 -14.17
CA LYS A 147 7.75 8.97 -14.91
C LYS A 147 7.39 8.73 -16.38
N LYS A 148 8.07 7.80 -17.04
CA LYS A 148 7.80 7.40 -18.44
C LYS A 148 6.36 6.91 -18.61
N ASN A 149 5.81 6.26 -17.59
CA ASN A 149 4.47 5.68 -17.60
C ASN A 149 3.45 6.55 -16.83
N ASN A 150 3.63 7.86 -16.75
CA ASN A 150 2.73 8.84 -16.11
C ASN A 150 2.42 8.57 -14.63
N GLY A 151 3.24 7.77 -13.94
CA GLY A 151 3.08 7.51 -12.52
C GLY A 151 3.59 8.64 -11.64
N THR A 152 3.05 8.74 -10.46
CA THR A 152 3.49 9.65 -9.39
C THR A 152 4.14 8.86 -8.27
N GLU A 153 5.39 9.22 -7.90
CA GLU A 153 6.03 8.67 -6.71
C GLU A 153 5.36 9.20 -5.44
N VAL A 154 5.05 8.30 -4.52
CA VAL A 154 4.56 8.65 -3.18
C VAL A 154 5.75 8.66 -2.22
N LYS A 155 6.14 9.86 -1.78
CA LYS A 155 7.28 10.08 -0.88
C LYS A 155 6.83 10.02 0.59
N ASN A 156 7.78 9.74 1.46
CA ASN A 156 7.63 9.81 2.93
C ASN A 156 6.75 8.73 3.56
N ILE A 157 6.25 7.76 2.80
CA ILE A 157 5.52 6.61 3.37
C ILE A 157 6.47 5.44 3.66
N SER A 158 7.47 5.22 2.81
CA SER A 158 8.44 4.14 2.99
C SER A 158 9.81 4.54 2.45
N ASP A 159 10.86 4.27 3.23
CA ASP A 159 12.26 4.37 2.78
C ASP A 159 12.77 3.06 2.19
N GLU A 160 12.04 1.98 2.36
CA GLU A 160 12.44 0.60 2.03
C GLU A 160 11.94 0.17 0.67
N SER A 161 10.79 0.71 0.28
CA SER A 161 10.12 0.41 -0.97
C SER A 161 9.86 1.70 -1.72
N ILE A 162 9.87 1.63 -3.04
CA ILE A 162 9.38 2.72 -3.87
C ILE A 162 7.89 2.48 -4.05
N ILE A 163 7.09 3.49 -3.71
CA ILE A 163 5.64 3.48 -3.90
C ILE A 163 5.31 4.44 -5.03
N ALA A 164 4.54 3.99 -5.99
CA ALA A 164 4.01 4.83 -7.06
C ALA A 164 2.52 4.60 -7.27
N VAL A 165 1.83 5.63 -7.71
CA VAL A 165 0.42 5.58 -8.04
C VAL A 165 0.18 5.98 -9.48
N PHE A 166 -0.84 5.38 -10.08
CA PHE A 166 -1.24 5.59 -11.46
C PHE A 166 -2.76 5.74 -11.53
N ASN A 167 -3.22 6.48 -12.53
CA ASN A 167 -4.64 6.61 -12.83
C ASN A 167 -5.15 5.47 -13.74
N GLU A 168 -4.25 4.87 -14.53
CA GLU A 168 -4.59 3.84 -15.51
C GLU A 168 -3.86 2.51 -15.21
N SER A 169 -4.61 1.39 -15.27
CA SER A 169 -4.05 0.05 -15.03
C SER A 169 -2.97 -0.34 -16.04
N THR A 170 -3.11 0.08 -17.29
CA THR A 170 -2.15 -0.17 -18.37
C THR A 170 -0.84 0.55 -18.15
N GLU A 171 -0.87 1.80 -17.68
CA GLU A 171 0.32 2.58 -17.34
C GLU A 171 1.08 1.94 -16.16
N ALA A 172 0.35 1.57 -15.10
CA ALA A 172 0.91 0.87 -13.96
C ALA A 172 1.59 -0.44 -14.35
N PHE A 173 0.94 -1.24 -15.21
CA PHE A 173 1.51 -2.50 -15.68
C PHE A 173 2.72 -2.29 -16.60
N ASN A 174 2.65 -1.37 -17.55
CA ASN A 174 3.77 -1.04 -18.43
C ASN A 174 5.00 -0.58 -17.63
N CYS A 175 4.78 0.19 -16.55
CA CYS A 175 5.85 0.57 -15.64
C CYS A 175 6.54 -0.67 -15.02
N THR A 176 5.79 -1.69 -14.60
CA THR A 176 6.40 -2.92 -14.06
C THR A 176 7.25 -3.65 -15.11
N MET A 177 6.79 -3.68 -16.35
CA MET A 177 7.53 -4.32 -17.45
C MET A 177 8.81 -3.55 -17.80
N ASP A 178 8.77 -2.23 -17.81
CA ASP A 178 9.96 -1.39 -17.97
C ASP A 178 10.97 -1.64 -16.85
N ILE A 179 10.52 -1.69 -15.58
CA ILE A 179 11.39 -2.01 -14.44
C ILE A 179 12.03 -3.39 -14.60
N GLN A 180 11.27 -4.41 -15.02
CA GLN A 180 11.83 -5.75 -15.29
C GLN A 180 12.89 -5.70 -16.41
N GLY A 181 12.65 -4.96 -17.49
CA GLY A 181 13.61 -4.79 -18.57
C GLY A 181 14.94 -4.23 -18.07
N LEU A 182 14.90 -3.22 -17.21
CA LEU A 182 16.08 -2.62 -16.59
C LEU A 182 16.89 -3.61 -15.73
N LEU A 183 16.21 -4.60 -15.13
CA LEU A 183 16.88 -5.64 -14.34
C LEU A 183 17.63 -6.65 -15.19
N LEU A 184 17.14 -6.97 -16.35
CA LEU A 184 17.83 -7.86 -17.29
C LEU A 184 19.20 -7.29 -17.72
N GLU A 185 19.29 -5.96 -17.77
CA GLU A 185 20.53 -5.24 -18.09
C GLU A 185 21.46 -5.09 -16.89
N ASN A 186 20.91 -5.09 -15.65
CA ASN A 186 21.65 -4.82 -14.40
C ASN A 186 21.60 -6.02 -13.45
N LYS A 187 22.45 -7.01 -13.66
CA LYS A 187 22.50 -8.27 -12.88
C LYS A 187 22.69 -8.12 -11.35
N ASN A 188 23.09 -6.93 -10.89
CA ASN A 188 23.33 -6.65 -9.47
C ASN A 188 22.09 -6.12 -8.72
N ILE A 189 21.00 -5.88 -9.44
CA ILE A 189 19.74 -5.39 -8.86
C ILE A 189 18.72 -6.50 -8.88
N GLU A 190 18.13 -6.81 -7.77
CA GLU A 190 16.95 -7.66 -7.67
C GLU A 190 15.79 -6.84 -7.15
N VAL A 191 14.60 -7.04 -7.72
CA VAL A 191 13.37 -6.42 -7.23
C VAL A 191 12.28 -7.44 -7.00
N ARG A 192 11.35 -7.07 -6.14
CA ARG A 192 10.04 -7.70 -5.98
C ARG A 192 9.00 -6.63 -6.21
N ILE A 193 7.96 -6.95 -6.93
CA ILE A 193 6.95 -5.98 -7.33
C ILE A 193 5.58 -6.47 -6.92
N GLY A 194 4.84 -5.63 -6.20
CA GLY A 194 3.41 -5.78 -5.94
C GLY A 194 2.64 -4.72 -6.72
N LEU A 195 1.49 -5.10 -7.25
CA LEU A 195 0.61 -4.18 -7.99
C LEU A 195 -0.85 -4.51 -7.70
N SER A 196 -1.58 -3.54 -7.20
CA SER A 196 -3.00 -3.63 -6.92
C SER A 196 -3.73 -2.34 -7.23
N GLU A 197 -5.03 -2.36 -7.05
CA GLU A 197 -5.90 -1.20 -7.07
C GLU A 197 -6.33 -0.84 -5.63
N GLY A 198 -6.77 0.41 -5.44
CA GLY A 198 -7.30 0.86 -4.17
C GLY A 198 -8.11 2.13 -4.26
N GLN A 199 -8.89 2.35 -3.22
CA GLN A 199 -9.69 3.56 -3.01
C GLN A 199 -9.11 4.39 -1.86
N PRO A 200 -9.40 5.70 -1.81
CA PRO A 200 -8.79 6.63 -0.85
C PRO A 200 -9.06 6.27 0.61
N VAL A 201 -10.29 5.90 0.93
CA VAL A 201 -10.73 5.60 2.31
C VAL A 201 -11.64 4.39 2.29
N THR A 202 -11.53 3.56 3.31
CA THR A 202 -12.42 2.42 3.57
C THR A 202 -13.16 2.61 4.90
N HIS A 203 -13.98 1.65 5.30
CA HIS A 203 -14.76 1.73 6.53
C HIS A 203 -13.91 1.87 7.81
N ASN A 204 -12.71 1.32 7.83
CA ASN A 204 -11.94 1.14 9.06
C ASN A 204 -10.53 1.75 9.01
N ASP A 205 -10.03 2.15 7.85
CA ASP A 205 -8.62 2.46 7.65
C ASP A 205 -8.40 3.87 7.14
N GLY A 206 -7.15 4.33 7.25
CA GLY A 206 -6.70 5.64 6.84
C GLY A 206 -6.55 5.78 5.32
N PHE A 207 -6.05 6.93 4.91
CA PHE A 207 -5.94 7.32 3.50
C PHE A 207 -5.03 6.39 2.70
N PHE A 208 -5.61 5.60 1.81
CA PHE A 208 -5.01 4.51 1.02
C PHE A 208 -4.28 3.44 1.86
N GLU A 209 -4.54 3.35 3.15
CA GLU A 209 -3.81 2.47 4.07
C GLU A 209 -3.98 0.99 3.69
N ASP A 210 -5.21 0.53 3.55
CA ASP A 210 -5.53 -0.84 3.11
C ASP A 210 -4.84 -1.21 1.81
N ALA A 211 -4.95 -0.32 0.81
CA ALA A 211 -4.42 -0.58 -0.52
C ALA A 211 -2.89 -0.62 -0.54
N ILE A 212 -2.23 0.26 0.23
CA ILE A 212 -0.78 0.27 0.39
C ILE A 212 -0.33 -1.01 1.10
N ASP A 213 -0.98 -1.39 2.20
CA ASP A 213 -0.57 -2.54 2.99
C ASP A 213 -0.81 -3.84 2.23
N PHE A 214 -1.93 -3.97 1.53
CA PHE A 214 -2.16 -5.11 0.64
C PHE A 214 -1.11 -5.18 -0.49
N THR A 215 -0.77 -4.06 -1.12
CA THR A 215 0.26 -4.04 -2.17
C THR A 215 1.66 -4.38 -1.62
N LYS A 216 1.99 -3.97 -0.40
CA LYS A 216 3.22 -4.40 0.31
C LYS A 216 3.23 -5.91 0.54
N GLN A 217 2.09 -6.49 0.92
CA GLN A 217 1.95 -7.93 1.08
C GLN A 217 2.22 -8.66 -0.24
N LEU A 218 1.66 -8.16 -1.37
CA LEU A 218 1.93 -8.71 -2.70
C LEU A 218 3.42 -8.65 -3.05
N ALA A 219 4.08 -7.50 -2.83
CA ALA A 219 5.51 -7.34 -3.08
C ALA A 219 6.34 -8.30 -2.20
N LEU A 220 5.97 -8.46 -0.91
CA LEU A 220 6.65 -9.38 -0.01
C LEU A 220 6.45 -10.85 -0.39
N MET A 221 5.32 -11.22 -0.99
CA MET A 221 5.07 -12.56 -1.53
C MET A 221 5.94 -12.87 -2.74
N ALA A 222 6.28 -11.89 -3.54
CA ALA A 222 7.05 -12.05 -4.76
C ALA A 222 8.45 -12.62 -4.49
N ASN A 223 8.95 -13.44 -5.42
CA ASN A 223 10.35 -13.82 -5.49
C ASN A 223 11.15 -12.75 -6.24
N SER A 224 12.48 -12.86 -6.23
CA SER A 224 13.32 -11.95 -7.00
C SER A 224 12.96 -11.95 -8.48
N GLY A 225 12.69 -10.75 -9.04
CA GLY A 225 12.26 -10.56 -10.42
C GLY A 225 10.79 -10.90 -10.70
N GLU A 226 10.00 -11.28 -9.69
CA GLU A 226 8.58 -11.60 -9.84
C GLU A 226 7.69 -10.35 -9.62
N ILE A 227 6.61 -10.28 -10.37
CA ILE A 227 5.52 -9.31 -10.21
C ILE A 227 4.30 -10.06 -9.71
N VAL A 228 3.74 -9.64 -8.58
CA VAL A 228 2.49 -10.21 -8.05
C VAL A 228 1.37 -9.19 -8.19
N LEU A 229 0.32 -9.59 -8.91
CA LEU A 229 -0.86 -8.78 -9.18
C LEU A 229 -2.03 -9.24 -8.33
N SER A 230 -2.85 -8.29 -7.88
CA SER A 230 -4.19 -8.59 -7.38
C SER A 230 -5.07 -9.18 -8.49
N LYS A 231 -6.11 -9.95 -8.11
CA LYS A 231 -7.07 -10.49 -9.07
C LYS A 231 -7.84 -9.39 -9.78
N ASN A 232 -8.28 -8.38 -9.04
CA ASN A 232 -9.09 -7.30 -9.61
C ASN A 232 -8.25 -6.45 -10.56
N PHE A 233 -7.02 -6.10 -10.19
CA PHE A 233 -6.10 -5.43 -11.11
C PHE A 233 -5.96 -6.20 -12.43
N SER A 234 -5.78 -7.52 -12.35
CA SER A 234 -5.65 -8.37 -13.56
C SER A 234 -6.89 -8.37 -14.45
N LYS A 235 -8.08 -8.20 -13.89
CA LYS A 235 -9.34 -8.08 -14.66
C LYS A 235 -9.43 -6.75 -15.42
N LEU A 236 -8.84 -5.68 -14.87
CA LEU A 236 -8.82 -4.34 -15.47
C LEU A 236 -7.79 -4.21 -16.59
N LEU A 237 -6.83 -5.12 -16.66
CA LEU A 237 -5.88 -5.21 -17.77
C LEU A 237 -6.56 -5.86 -18.98
N LYS A 238 -7.22 -5.05 -19.81
CA LYS A 238 -7.78 -5.50 -21.09
C LYS A 238 -6.64 -5.91 -22.02
N ASP A 239 -6.58 -7.20 -22.42
CA ASP A 239 -5.71 -7.75 -23.48
C ASP A 239 -4.20 -7.46 -23.39
N ALA A 240 -3.68 -7.09 -22.23
CA ALA A 240 -2.26 -6.98 -22.03
C ALA A 240 -1.63 -8.40 -22.13
N GLY A 241 -0.62 -8.57 -22.98
CA GLY A 241 0.07 -9.85 -23.27
C GLY A 241 0.80 -10.48 -22.08
N PHE A 242 0.34 -10.20 -20.83
CA PHE A 242 0.94 -10.66 -19.58
C PHE A 242 0.69 -12.14 -19.28
N LYS A 243 -0.36 -12.75 -19.88
CA LYS A 243 -0.76 -14.15 -19.61
C LYS A 243 0.33 -15.18 -19.89
N ASN A 244 1.30 -14.85 -20.72
CA ASN A 244 2.44 -15.71 -21.07
C ASN A 244 3.76 -15.28 -20.41
N ASN A 245 3.75 -14.24 -19.55
CA ASN A 245 4.95 -13.80 -18.86
C ASN A 245 5.13 -14.62 -17.58
N ARG A 246 6.17 -15.48 -17.54
CA ARG A 246 6.47 -16.35 -16.37
C ARG A 246 6.83 -15.59 -15.10
N SER A 247 7.20 -14.32 -15.22
CA SER A 247 7.52 -13.48 -14.06
C SER A 247 6.30 -12.80 -13.46
N VAL A 248 5.12 -12.90 -14.08
CA VAL A 248 3.87 -12.33 -13.59
C VAL A 248 3.03 -13.40 -12.94
N LYS A 249 2.69 -13.19 -11.69
CA LYS A 249 1.82 -14.03 -10.88
C LYS A 249 0.56 -13.28 -10.51
N ILE A 250 -0.59 -13.89 -10.75
CA ILE A 250 -1.88 -13.34 -10.34
C ILE A 250 -2.39 -14.18 -9.18
N ILE A 251 -2.79 -13.54 -8.08
CA ILE A 251 -3.43 -14.23 -6.98
C ILE A 251 -4.93 -14.36 -7.24
N THR A 252 -5.50 -15.50 -6.86
CA THR A 252 -6.94 -15.71 -6.88
C THR A 252 -7.59 -15.10 -5.64
N GLU A 253 -8.93 -14.92 -5.66
CA GLU A 253 -9.69 -14.40 -4.53
C GLU A 253 -9.49 -15.23 -3.24
N ASN A 254 -9.60 -16.56 -3.33
CA ASN A 254 -9.35 -17.45 -2.20
C ASN A 254 -7.89 -17.41 -1.70
N GLN A 255 -6.94 -17.04 -2.57
CA GLN A 255 -5.54 -16.84 -2.18
C GLN A 255 -5.35 -15.50 -1.51
N GLN A 256 -6.08 -14.47 -1.95
CA GLN A 256 -6.09 -13.15 -1.32
C GLN A 256 -6.64 -13.24 0.10
N GLU A 257 -7.84 -13.77 0.29
CA GLU A 257 -8.45 -13.97 1.60
C GLU A 257 -7.55 -14.76 2.55
N PHE A 258 -6.94 -15.84 2.03
CA PHE A 258 -6.01 -16.65 2.82
C PHE A 258 -4.77 -15.87 3.24
N ILE A 259 -4.17 -15.09 2.35
CA ILE A 259 -2.93 -14.37 2.65
C ILE A 259 -3.20 -13.15 3.54
N GLU A 260 -4.30 -12.45 3.36
CA GLU A 260 -4.74 -11.36 4.25
C GLU A 260 -4.94 -11.89 5.68
N SER A 261 -5.68 -13.00 5.83
CA SER A 261 -5.87 -13.65 7.14
C SER A 261 -4.53 -14.11 7.77
N PHE A 262 -3.59 -14.56 6.95
CA PHE A 262 -2.26 -14.96 7.41
C PHE A 262 -1.43 -13.76 7.91
N PHE A 263 -1.42 -12.66 7.17
CA PHE A 263 -0.73 -11.43 7.56
C PHE A 263 -1.35 -10.84 8.82
N ASP A 264 -2.65 -10.71 8.85
CA ASP A 264 -3.43 -10.14 9.95
C ASP A 264 -3.14 -10.86 11.28
N TYR A 265 -3.24 -12.19 11.26
CA TYR A 265 -2.92 -12.98 12.45
C TYR A 265 -1.42 -12.89 12.81
N THR A 266 -0.54 -12.93 11.83
CA THR A 266 0.91 -12.86 12.06
C THR A 266 1.29 -11.52 12.66
N GLU A 267 0.84 -10.41 12.11
CA GLU A 267 1.18 -9.06 12.57
C GLU A 267 0.65 -8.77 13.98
N LYS A 268 -0.57 -9.18 14.28
CA LYS A 268 -1.17 -9.06 15.62
C LYS A 268 -0.42 -9.86 16.71
N ASN A 269 0.32 -10.88 16.29
CA ASN A 269 1.01 -11.80 17.22
C ASN A 269 2.54 -11.75 17.13
N LEU A 270 3.13 -10.79 16.43
CA LEU A 270 4.61 -10.71 16.28
C LEU A 270 5.35 -10.63 17.61
N SER A 271 4.77 -9.95 18.60
CA SER A 271 5.35 -9.78 19.95
C SER A 271 5.14 -10.97 20.88
N ASN A 272 4.29 -11.91 20.50
CA ASN A 272 3.98 -13.07 21.34
C ASN A 272 5.11 -14.10 21.26
N GLU A 273 5.82 -14.33 22.36
CA GLU A 273 6.92 -15.32 22.44
C GLU A 273 6.45 -16.76 22.17
N SER A 274 5.19 -17.07 22.47
CA SER A 274 4.60 -18.40 22.21
C SER A 274 4.08 -18.54 20.78
N PHE A 275 4.18 -17.51 19.94
CA PHE A 275 3.73 -17.52 18.56
C PHE A 275 4.45 -18.57 17.72
N ASN A 276 3.69 -19.49 17.15
CA ASN A 276 4.21 -20.58 16.34
C ASN A 276 3.25 -20.97 15.20
N ILE A 277 3.71 -21.84 14.33
CA ILE A 277 2.98 -22.27 13.14
C ILE A 277 1.64 -22.96 13.46
N ASN A 278 1.52 -23.63 14.61
CA ASN A 278 0.25 -24.26 15.00
C ASN A 278 -0.81 -23.19 15.32
N ASN A 279 -0.41 -22.12 16.02
CA ASN A 279 -1.31 -21.02 16.32
C ASN A 279 -1.82 -20.36 15.01
N VAL A 280 -0.93 -20.14 14.04
CA VAL A 280 -1.31 -19.60 12.72
C VAL A 280 -2.31 -20.53 12.03
N SER A 281 -1.98 -21.82 11.92
CA SER A 281 -2.85 -22.77 11.21
C SER A 281 -4.23 -22.91 11.84
N GLN A 282 -4.32 -22.88 13.17
CA GLN A 282 -5.60 -22.92 13.91
C GLN A 282 -6.42 -21.64 13.69
N SER A 283 -5.80 -20.48 13.78
CA SER A 283 -6.49 -19.20 13.63
C SER A 283 -7.11 -19.01 12.25
N ILE A 284 -6.40 -19.41 11.18
CA ILE A 284 -6.90 -19.28 9.79
C ILE A 284 -7.67 -20.52 9.31
N GLY A 285 -7.99 -21.46 10.19
CA GLY A 285 -8.86 -22.60 9.90
C GLY A 285 -8.29 -23.63 8.91
N VAL A 286 -6.95 -23.80 8.85
CA VAL A 286 -6.32 -24.78 7.97
C VAL A 286 -5.43 -25.76 8.76
N SER A 287 -5.23 -26.97 8.24
CA SER A 287 -4.25 -27.87 8.82
C SER A 287 -2.82 -27.39 8.56
N ARG A 288 -1.87 -27.79 9.43
CA ARG A 288 -0.45 -27.44 9.26
C ARG A 288 0.13 -27.85 7.89
N PRO A 289 -0.13 -29.05 7.34
CA PRO A 289 0.30 -29.40 5.98
C PRO A 289 -0.31 -28.50 4.91
N GLN A 290 -1.59 -28.11 5.06
CA GLN A 290 -2.23 -27.17 4.14
C GLN A 290 -1.59 -25.78 4.20
N LEU A 291 -1.28 -25.27 5.40
CA LEU A 291 -0.57 -24.02 5.59
C LEU A 291 0.78 -24.03 4.85
N TYR A 292 1.58 -25.08 5.07
CA TYR A 292 2.86 -25.23 4.38
C TYR A 292 2.71 -25.23 2.86
N ARG A 293 1.78 -26.05 2.33
CA ARG A 293 1.54 -26.13 0.90
C ARG A 293 1.10 -24.79 0.30
N LYS A 294 0.13 -24.10 0.95
CA LYS A 294 -0.40 -22.83 0.46
C LYS A 294 0.66 -21.72 0.48
N ILE A 295 1.35 -21.53 1.60
CA ILE A 295 2.40 -20.50 1.70
C ILE A 295 3.55 -20.78 0.74
N THR A 296 4.02 -22.03 0.64
CA THR A 296 5.09 -22.38 -0.30
C THR A 296 4.68 -22.14 -1.75
N ALA A 297 3.45 -22.48 -2.12
CA ALA A 297 2.94 -22.22 -3.48
C ALA A 297 2.82 -20.72 -3.79
N LEU A 298 2.45 -19.90 -2.77
CA LEU A 298 2.29 -18.47 -2.93
C LEU A 298 3.61 -17.70 -2.91
N THR A 299 4.59 -18.14 -2.12
CA THR A 299 5.78 -17.33 -1.83
C THR A 299 7.11 -18.00 -2.20
N GLY A 300 7.11 -19.26 -2.60
CA GLY A 300 8.33 -20.06 -2.78
C GLY A 300 9.07 -20.36 -1.47
N ARG A 301 8.55 -19.94 -0.31
CA ARG A 301 9.20 -20.05 1.02
C ARG A 301 8.35 -20.88 1.97
N SER A 302 8.98 -21.54 2.93
CA SER A 302 8.23 -22.17 4.01
C SER A 302 7.57 -21.11 4.90
N PRO A 303 6.46 -21.43 5.61
CA PRO A 303 5.79 -20.48 6.50
C PRO A 303 6.72 -19.86 7.54
N ILE A 304 7.64 -20.66 8.12
CA ILE A 304 8.62 -20.19 9.10
C ILE A 304 9.55 -19.12 8.50
N LEU A 305 10.04 -19.36 7.29
CA LEU A 305 10.90 -18.41 6.59
C LEU A 305 10.12 -17.15 6.20
N PHE A 306 8.89 -17.30 5.79
CA PHE A 306 8.05 -16.17 5.40
C PHE A 306 7.69 -15.29 6.60
N ILE A 307 7.31 -15.88 7.75
CA ILE A 307 7.10 -15.13 9.01
C ILE A 307 8.39 -14.43 9.44
N ARG A 308 9.55 -15.09 9.31
CA ARG A 308 10.84 -14.43 9.57
C ARG A 308 11.04 -13.23 8.68
N ASP A 309 10.68 -13.30 7.40
CA ASP A 309 10.79 -12.18 6.47
C ASP A 309 9.88 -11.02 6.88
N ILE A 310 8.65 -11.29 7.33
CA ILE A 310 7.72 -10.28 7.87
C ILE A 310 8.35 -9.61 9.11
N LYS A 311 8.85 -10.41 10.08
CA LYS A 311 9.50 -9.89 11.28
C LYS A 311 10.71 -8.99 10.93
N MET A 312 11.52 -9.37 9.95
CA MET A 312 12.70 -8.61 9.56
C MET A 312 12.33 -7.29 8.85
N ASN A 313 11.28 -7.28 8.03
CA ASN A 313 10.79 -6.02 7.45
C ASN A 313 10.28 -5.07 8.54
N LYS A 314 9.48 -5.57 9.48
CA LYS A 314 9.03 -4.76 10.63
C LYS A 314 10.20 -4.26 11.49
N ALA A 315 11.23 -5.09 11.67
CA ALA A 315 12.48 -4.70 12.37
C ALA A 315 13.14 -3.50 11.71
N LEU A 316 13.25 -3.52 10.37
CA LEU A 316 13.87 -2.44 9.61
C LEU A 316 13.11 -1.11 9.81
N THR A 317 11.78 -1.15 9.75
CA THR A 317 10.93 0.02 10.04
C THR A 317 11.16 0.56 11.47
N LEU A 318 11.16 -0.33 12.48
CA LEU A 318 11.37 0.06 13.88
C LEU A 318 12.77 0.66 14.12
N ILE A 319 13.81 0.08 13.50
CA ILE A 319 15.18 0.60 13.56
C ILE A 319 15.24 2.04 13.02
N LYS A 320 14.63 2.29 11.87
CA LYS A 320 14.62 3.62 11.24
C LYS A 320 13.85 4.67 12.06
N GLN A 321 12.81 4.28 12.75
CA GLN A 321 12.09 5.16 13.68
C GLN A 321 12.96 5.62 14.86
N ASN A 322 14.04 4.88 15.16
CA ASN A 322 15.03 5.19 16.19
C ASN A 322 14.43 5.52 17.59
N LYS A 323 13.32 4.84 17.92
CA LYS A 323 12.62 5.02 19.20
C LYS A 323 12.92 3.93 20.22
N LEU A 324 13.39 2.77 19.75
CA LEU A 324 13.64 1.57 20.54
C LEU A 324 15.07 1.08 20.34
N SER A 325 15.68 0.56 21.39
CA SER A 325 16.98 -0.15 21.30
C SER A 325 16.85 -1.45 20.48
N ILE A 326 17.96 -1.98 19.99
CA ILE A 326 18.01 -3.25 19.25
C ILE A 326 17.39 -4.40 20.06
N SER A 327 17.65 -4.43 21.38
CA SER A 327 17.10 -5.47 22.24
C SER A 327 15.58 -5.34 22.42
N GLU A 328 15.09 -4.12 22.59
CA GLU A 328 13.64 -3.86 22.66
C GLU A 328 12.95 -4.23 21.35
N ILE A 329 13.54 -3.91 20.19
CA ILE A 329 13.03 -4.32 18.87
C ILE A 329 12.98 -5.84 18.77
N ALA A 330 14.03 -6.55 19.21
CA ALA A 330 14.04 -8.01 19.21
C ALA A 330 12.88 -8.59 20.05
N TYR A 331 12.69 -8.09 21.26
CA TYR A 331 11.59 -8.53 22.13
C TYR A 331 10.22 -8.15 21.57
N HIS A 332 10.08 -6.95 21.03
CA HIS A 332 8.84 -6.49 20.37
C HIS A 332 8.45 -7.39 19.18
N LEU A 333 9.41 -8.04 18.53
CA LEU A 333 9.19 -8.99 17.45
C LEU A 333 9.14 -10.46 17.93
N GLY A 334 9.00 -10.70 19.25
CA GLY A 334 8.87 -12.02 19.85
C GLY A 334 10.14 -12.86 19.79
N TYR A 335 11.31 -12.25 19.76
CA TYR A 335 12.59 -12.95 19.93
C TYR A 335 12.99 -12.97 21.41
N THR A 336 13.17 -14.13 21.97
CA THR A 336 13.67 -14.31 23.34
C THR A 336 15.17 -14.05 23.45
N ASN A 337 15.89 -14.07 22.33
CA ASN A 337 17.34 -13.86 22.26
C ASN A 337 17.71 -12.79 21.21
N PRO A 338 18.16 -11.59 21.65
CA PRO A 338 18.60 -10.52 20.74
C PRO A 338 19.76 -10.90 19.82
N SER A 339 20.63 -11.83 20.24
CA SER A 339 21.73 -12.30 19.39
C SER A 339 21.21 -13.14 18.21
N TYR A 340 20.16 -13.95 18.44
CA TYR A 340 19.52 -14.69 17.36
C TYR A 340 18.75 -13.77 16.40
N PHE A 341 18.09 -12.74 16.91
CA PHE A 341 17.51 -11.66 16.11
C PHE A 341 18.58 -11.00 15.22
N THR A 342 19.70 -10.56 15.82
CA THR A 342 20.81 -9.94 15.10
C THR A 342 21.36 -10.83 13.98
N LYS A 343 21.49 -12.14 14.23
CA LYS A 343 21.91 -13.12 13.22
C LYS A 343 20.93 -13.19 12.04
N ASN A 344 19.61 -13.26 12.33
CA ASN A 344 18.58 -13.28 11.29
C ASN A 344 18.56 -12.00 10.48
N PHE A 345 18.65 -10.84 11.15
CA PHE A 345 18.71 -9.54 10.50
C PHE A 345 19.93 -9.42 9.58
N LYS A 346 21.11 -9.77 10.08
CA LYS A 346 22.34 -9.78 9.27
C LYS A 346 22.26 -10.76 8.11
N SER A 347 21.61 -11.91 8.29
CA SER A 347 21.42 -12.89 7.20
C SER A 347 20.55 -12.33 6.08
N LYS A 348 19.54 -11.49 6.40
CA LYS A 348 18.65 -10.90 5.40
C LYS A 348 19.23 -9.66 4.75
N TYR A 349 19.83 -8.78 5.54
CA TYR A 349 20.27 -7.45 5.07
C TYR A 349 21.78 -7.29 4.90
N GLY A 350 22.56 -8.34 5.18
CA GLY A 350 24.02 -8.31 5.05
C GLY A 350 24.76 -7.59 6.16
N ILE A 351 24.09 -6.73 6.95
CA ILE A 351 24.67 -5.92 8.04
C ILE A 351 23.95 -6.16 9.36
N SER A 352 24.64 -5.87 10.48
CA SER A 352 24.00 -5.94 11.81
C SER A 352 23.05 -4.76 12.03
N PRO A 353 21.96 -4.94 12.83
CA PRO A 353 21.06 -3.84 13.18
C PRO A 353 21.77 -2.63 13.78
N SER A 354 22.79 -2.86 14.62
CA SER A 354 23.59 -1.80 15.29
C SER A 354 24.41 -0.91 14.34
N LYS A 355 24.57 -1.31 13.09
CA LYS A 355 25.25 -0.49 12.07
C LYS A 355 24.27 0.42 11.30
N MET A 356 23.00 0.32 11.59
CA MET A 356 21.93 1.13 10.98
C MET A 356 21.45 2.26 11.89
N PHE A 357 21.87 2.26 13.16
CA PHE A 357 21.67 3.33 14.14
C PHE A 357 22.61 4.49 13.93
#